data_8951dc46e440664afc479a09c661fad6
#
_entry.id   8951dc46e440664afc479a09c661fad6
#
_cell.length_a   1.000
_cell.length_b   1.000
_cell.length_c   1.000
_cell.angle_alpha   90.00
_cell.angle_beta   90.00
_cell.angle_gamma   90.00
#
_symmetry.space_group_name_H-M   'P 1'
#
loop_
_entity.id
_entity.type
_entity.pdbx_description
1 polymer ?
#
loop_
_entity_poly.entity_id
_entity_poly.type
_entity_poly.pdbx_seq_one_letter_code
_entity_poly.pdbx_strand_id
1 'polypeptide(L)'
;FKNIGKRFTFGGEPPKDQRIYYFNTKELIGNKYGTPSPVPFRVVDQRAGIDIDISLRCFGEYSYRICDPILFYTNVCGNVSEEFTRDRLDGQLKTELLTALQPAFAKISDMGIRYSSLPGHTMELADALNEVLSSKWRDLRGLEIVSFGVSSVKASEEDEKMLKEMQRNAAFMDPTRAAAHLVGAQASAMQAAASNQGAGSAMAFMGMNMAGQAGGMNAQNLYQMGAQQ
;
A
#
# COMPACT_ATOMS: atom_id res chain seq x y z
N PHE A 1 -15.62 5.63 56.60
CA PHE A 1 -16.39 5.30 57.82
C PHE A 1 -17.93 5.37 57.60
N LYS A 2 -18.47 6.32 56.83
CA LYS A 2 -19.95 6.40 56.57
C LYS A 2 -20.53 5.18 55.86
N ASN A 3 -19.74 4.46 55.05
CA ASN A 3 -20.19 3.27 54.32
C ASN A 3 -20.19 1.99 55.17
N ILE A 4 -19.40 1.94 56.24
CA ILE A 4 -19.40 0.80 57.20
C ILE A 4 -20.65 0.79 58.03
N GLY A 5 -21.10 1.96 58.51
CA GLY A 5 -22.36 2.10 59.27
C GLY A 5 -23.61 1.68 58.48
N LYS A 6 -23.65 1.96 57.18
CA LYS A 6 -24.74 1.55 56.28
C LYS A 6 -24.80 0.05 56.05
N ARG A 7 -23.68 -0.66 56.09
CA ARG A 7 -23.65 -2.12 55.96
C ARG A 7 -24.34 -2.84 57.13
N PHE A 8 -24.28 -2.28 58.32
CA PHE A 8 -24.94 -2.84 59.50
C PHE A 8 -26.44 -2.55 59.53
N THR A 9 -26.91 -1.47 58.96
CA THR A 9 -28.33 -1.10 58.93
C THR A 9 -29.14 -1.81 57.85
N PHE A 10 -28.50 -2.41 56.83
CA PHE A 10 -29.17 -3.13 55.74
C PHE A 10 -29.00 -4.66 55.78
N GLY A 11 -28.86 -5.26 56.97
CA GLY A 11 -28.77 -6.71 57.11
C GLY A 11 -27.53 -7.36 56.48
N GLY A 12 -26.45 -6.58 56.26
CA GLY A 12 -25.21 -7.09 55.69
C GLY A 12 -25.10 -6.96 54.15
N GLU A 13 -26.16 -6.56 53.48
CA GLU A 13 -26.09 -6.30 52.03
C GLU A 13 -25.40 -4.97 51.75
N PRO A 14 -24.43 -4.94 50.82
CA PRO A 14 -23.76 -3.70 50.45
C PRO A 14 -24.78 -2.78 49.73
N PRO A 15 -24.88 -1.48 50.14
CA PRO A 15 -25.86 -0.54 49.58
C PRO A 15 -25.59 -0.11 48.14
N LYS A 16 -24.51 -0.61 47.55
CA LYS A 16 -24.12 -0.39 46.16
C LYS A 16 -23.45 -1.65 45.61
N ASP A 17 -23.86 -2.04 44.42
CA ASP A 17 -23.15 -3.05 43.65
C ASP A 17 -21.68 -2.66 43.50
N GLN A 18 -20.82 -3.57 43.88
CA GLN A 18 -19.38 -3.43 43.62
C GLN A 18 -19.04 -4.43 42.54
N ARG A 19 -18.55 -3.91 41.41
CA ARG A 19 -18.16 -4.74 40.26
C ARG A 19 -16.68 -4.55 40.00
N ILE A 20 -16.01 -5.65 39.66
CA ILE A 20 -14.61 -5.69 39.28
C ILE A 20 -14.59 -6.12 37.83
N TYR A 21 -13.88 -5.37 37.02
CA TYR A 21 -13.68 -5.66 35.59
C TYR A 21 -12.23 -5.98 35.33
N TYR A 22 -12.03 -7.00 34.50
CA TYR A 22 -10.71 -7.42 34.03
C TYR A 22 -10.59 -7.12 32.53
N PHE A 23 -9.50 -6.51 32.15
CA PHE A 23 -9.23 -6.19 30.75
C PHE A 23 -8.03 -6.96 30.24
N ASN A 24 -8.16 -7.58 29.08
CA ASN A 24 -7.01 -8.17 28.38
C ASN A 24 -6.25 -7.06 27.66
N THR A 25 -5.15 -6.61 28.26
CA THR A 25 -4.26 -5.59 27.69
C THR A 25 -3.15 -6.17 26.81
N LYS A 26 -3.16 -7.52 26.61
CA LYS A 26 -2.22 -8.17 25.71
C LYS A 26 -2.57 -7.86 24.26
N GLU A 27 -1.61 -8.09 23.39
CA GLU A 27 -1.81 -8.00 21.96
C GLU A 27 -2.85 -9.02 21.47
N LEU A 28 -3.84 -8.53 20.73
CA LEU A 28 -4.91 -9.32 20.12
C LEU A 28 -4.56 -9.56 18.66
N ILE A 29 -3.99 -10.73 18.39
CA ILE A 29 -3.47 -11.15 17.08
C ILE A 29 -4.54 -11.83 16.21
N GLY A 30 -4.21 -12.05 14.92
CA GLY A 30 -5.01 -12.87 13.99
C GLY A 30 -6.24 -12.15 13.45
N ASN A 31 -6.25 -10.81 13.42
CA ASN A 31 -7.33 -10.05 12.81
C ASN A 31 -7.10 -9.92 11.32
N LYS A 32 -7.86 -10.67 10.52
CA LYS A 32 -7.73 -10.67 9.07
C LYS A 32 -8.46 -9.49 8.44
N TYR A 33 -7.81 -8.83 7.50
CA TYR A 33 -8.41 -7.81 6.66
C TYR A 33 -8.20 -8.11 5.19
N GLY A 34 -9.03 -7.51 4.35
CA GLY A 34 -8.88 -7.51 2.90
C GLY A 34 -9.72 -6.39 2.33
N THR A 35 -9.23 -5.75 1.29
CA THR A 35 -9.92 -4.65 0.62
C THR A 35 -10.96 -5.19 -0.35
N PRO A 36 -12.27 -5.06 -0.07
CA PRO A 36 -13.33 -5.50 -0.99
C PRO A 36 -13.32 -4.66 -2.27
N SER A 37 -13.06 -3.37 -2.13
CA SER A 37 -12.86 -2.42 -3.22
C SER A 37 -11.40 -2.01 -3.30
N PRO A 38 -10.87 -1.73 -4.49
CA PRO A 38 -9.52 -1.21 -4.62
C PRO A 38 -9.33 0.10 -3.85
N VAL A 39 -8.15 0.29 -3.28
CA VAL A 39 -7.76 1.52 -2.58
C VAL A 39 -6.77 2.27 -3.46
N PRO A 40 -6.97 3.58 -3.71
CA PRO A 40 -6.05 4.36 -4.50
C PRO A 40 -4.69 4.49 -3.81
N PHE A 41 -3.63 4.38 -4.60
CA PHE A 41 -2.25 4.56 -4.18
C PHE A 41 -1.53 5.40 -5.22
N ARG A 42 -0.97 6.54 -4.80
CA ARG A 42 -0.22 7.43 -5.68
C ARG A 42 1.17 6.86 -5.93
N VAL A 43 1.55 6.72 -7.18
CA VAL A 43 2.89 6.32 -7.61
C VAL A 43 3.61 7.54 -8.15
N VAL A 44 4.70 7.92 -7.47
CA VAL A 44 5.56 9.02 -7.89
C VAL A 44 6.94 8.48 -8.22
N ASP A 45 7.39 8.70 -9.46
CA ASP A 45 8.77 8.45 -9.88
C ASP A 45 9.29 9.71 -10.60
N GLN A 46 10.01 10.55 -9.85
CA GLN A 46 10.53 11.82 -10.36
C GLN A 46 11.52 11.63 -11.52
N ARG A 47 12.26 10.50 -11.56
CA ARG A 47 13.22 10.21 -12.63
C ARG A 47 12.53 9.85 -13.93
N ALA A 48 11.39 9.18 -13.82
CA ALA A 48 10.58 8.76 -14.95
C ALA A 48 9.50 9.80 -15.34
N GLY A 49 9.33 10.87 -14.52
CA GLY A 49 8.25 11.84 -14.70
C GLY A 49 6.86 11.23 -14.52
N ILE A 50 6.75 10.18 -13.68
CA ILE A 50 5.50 9.46 -13.42
C ILE A 50 4.87 10.02 -12.14
N ASP A 51 3.62 10.45 -12.23
CA ASP A 51 2.77 10.81 -11.09
C ASP A 51 1.34 10.40 -11.43
N ILE A 52 0.95 9.23 -10.93
CA ILE A 52 -0.35 8.62 -11.24
C ILE A 52 -0.91 7.91 -10.02
N ASP A 53 -2.23 7.82 -9.97
CA ASP A 53 -2.94 7.00 -9.00
C ASP A 53 -3.24 5.62 -9.60
N ILE A 54 -2.93 4.57 -8.84
CA ILE A 54 -3.24 3.19 -9.18
C ILE A 54 -4.20 2.60 -8.16
N SER A 55 -4.93 1.58 -8.57
CA SER A 55 -5.89 0.87 -7.75
C SER A 55 -5.28 -0.38 -7.12
N LEU A 56 -5.07 -0.36 -5.80
CA LEU A 56 -4.49 -1.48 -5.07
C LEU A 56 -5.55 -2.33 -4.38
N ARG A 57 -5.40 -3.63 -4.48
CA ARG A 57 -6.04 -4.60 -3.59
C ARG A 57 -4.99 -5.23 -2.70
N CYS A 58 -5.28 -5.27 -1.40
CA CYS A 58 -4.41 -5.91 -0.43
C CYS A 58 -5.20 -6.71 0.60
N PHE A 59 -4.54 -7.70 1.16
CA PHE A 59 -5.03 -8.43 2.32
C PHE A 59 -3.88 -8.80 3.24
N GLY A 60 -4.21 -9.05 4.50
CA GLY A 60 -3.24 -9.40 5.50
C GLY A 60 -3.87 -9.56 6.87
N GLU A 61 -3.05 -9.40 7.89
CA GLU A 61 -3.46 -9.48 9.28
C GLU A 61 -2.94 -8.27 10.04
N TYR A 62 -3.70 -7.84 11.03
CA TYR A 62 -3.27 -6.81 11.97
C TYR A 62 -3.47 -7.28 13.40
N SER A 63 -2.77 -6.65 14.30
CA SER A 63 -2.97 -6.81 15.73
C SER A 63 -3.22 -5.47 16.39
N TYR A 64 -3.99 -5.50 17.46
CA TYR A 64 -4.24 -4.32 18.26
C TYR A 64 -4.21 -4.68 19.75
N ARG A 65 -4.13 -3.67 20.60
CA ARG A 65 -4.25 -3.84 22.06
C ARG A 65 -5.07 -2.73 22.68
N ILE A 66 -5.56 -3.01 23.89
CA ILE A 66 -6.13 -1.99 24.76
C ILE A 66 -4.98 -1.29 25.47
N CYS A 67 -4.71 -0.04 25.11
CA CYS A 67 -3.67 0.79 25.73
C CYS A 67 -4.21 1.60 26.90
N ASP A 68 -5.51 1.95 26.90
CA ASP A 68 -6.20 2.61 28.02
C ASP A 68 -7.51 1.87 28.37
N PRO A 69 -7.50 0.99 29.40
CA PRO A 69 -8.68 0.25 29.82
C PRO A 69 -9.82 1.13 30.36
N ILE A 70 -9.52 2.32 30.88
CA ILE A 70 -10.54 3.22 31.42
C ILE A 70 -11.34 3.84 30.28
N LEU A 71 -10.67 4.34 29.25
CA LEU A 71 -11.32 4.84 28.05
C LEU A 71 -12.12 3.74 27.36
N PHE A 72 -11.57 2.53 27.27
CA PHE A 72 -12.25 1.39 26.70
C PHE A 72 -13.52 1.03 27.46
N TYR A 73 -13.45 0.99 28.78
CA TYR A 73 -14.62 0.75 29.62
C TYR A 73 -15.68 1.84 29.42
N THR A 74 -15.30 3.08 29.51
CA THR A 74 -16.24 4.21 29.47
C THR A 74 -16.95 4.33 28.13
N ASN A 75 -16.22 4.14 27.03
CA ASN A 75 -16.71 4.47 25.69
C ASN A 75 -17.15 3.23 24.87
N VAL A 76 -16.75 2.02 25.27
CA VAL A 76 -17.03 0.80 24.49
C VAL A 76 -17.86 -0.21 25.25
N CYS A 77 -17.47 -0.58 26.46
CA CYS A 77 -18.08 -1.72 27.17
C CYS A 77 -18.73 -1.39 28.53
N GLY A 78 -18.95 -0.10 28.83
CA GLY A 78 -19.46 0.32 30.15
C GLY A 78 -20.81 -0.26 30.59
N ASN A 79 -21.59 -0.81 29.68
CA ASN A 79 -22.92 -1.39 29.95
C ASN A 79 -22.93 -2.93 29.94
N VAL A 80 -21.79 -3.56 30.00
CA VAL A 80 -21.65 -5.03 29.98
C VAL A 80 -21.95 -5.61 31.36
N SER A 81 -22.83 -6.62 31.42
CA SER A 81 -23.20 -7.31 32.65
C SER A 81 -22.23 -8.46 33.00
N GLU A 82 -21.76 -9.22 32.03
CA GLU A 82 -20.93 -10.40 32.24
C GLU A 82 -19.60 -10.26 31.48
N GLU A 83 -19.62 -10.41 30.15
CA GLU A 83 -18.42 -10.35 29.33
C GLU A 83 -18.64 -9.48 28.08
N PHE A 84 -17.56 -8.86 27.62
CA PHE A 84 -17.48 -8.17 26.34
C PHE A 84 -16.54 -8.94 25.43
N THR A 85 -17.13 -9.64 24.46
CA THR A 85 -16.36 -10.44 23.50
C THR A 85 -15.83 -9.59 22.35
N ARG A 86 -14.70 -9.98 21.82
CA ARG A 86 -14.02 -9.37 20.68
C ARG A 86 -14.94 -9.21 19.45
N ASP A 87 -15.78 -10.22 19.18
CA ASP A 87 -16.64 -10.25 17.98
C ASP A 87 -17.57 -9.04 17.87
N ARG A 88 -17.92 -8.42 19.01
CA ARG A 88 -18.76 -7.20 19.04
C ARG A 88 -18.06 -5.98 18.45
N LEU A 89 -16.72 -5.98 18.45
CA LEU A 89 -15.91 -4.84 18.04
C LEU A 89 -15.23 -5.06 16.68
N ASP A 90 -14.87 -6.30 16.36
CA ASP A 90 -14.06 -6.65 15.19
C ASP A 90 -14.61 -6.10 13.87
N GLY A 91 -15.91 -6.16 13.66
CA GLY A 91 -16.54 -5.63 12.45
C GLY A 91 -16.36 -4.13 12.28
N GLN A 92 -16.52 -3.37 13.37
CA GLN A 92 -16.36 -1.92 13.36
C GLN A 92 -14.89 -1.53 13.18
N LEU A 93 -13.97 -2.18 13.92
CA LEU A 93 -12.54 -1.92 13.79
C LEU A 93 -12.05 -2.20 12.37
N LYS A 94 -12.49 -3.29 11.77
CA LYS A 94 -12.16 -3.63 10.39
C LYS A 94 -12.64 -2.58 9.39
N THR A 95 -13.86 -2.09 9.54
CA THR A 95 -14.41 -1.05 8.66
C THR A 95 -13.63 0.27 8.79
N GLU A 96 -13.33 0.68 10.00
CA GLU A 96 -12.55 1.89 10.26
C GLU A 96 -11.11 1.77 9.76
N LEU A 97 -10.49 0.60 9.94
CA LEU A 97 -9.17 0.29 9.41
C LEU A 97 -9.13 0.40 7.88
N LEU A 98 -10.10 -0.20 7.19
CA LEU A 98 -10.19 -0.14 5.74
C LEU A 98 -10.37 1.29 5.23
N THR A 99 -11.12 2.11 5.95
CA THR A 99 -11.27 3.54 5.63
C THR A 99 -9.96 4.32 5.85
N ALA A 100 -9.18 3.94 6.85
CA ALA A 100 -7.90 4.57 7.17
C ALA A 100 -6.76 4.17 6.22
N LEU A 101 -6.92 3.08 5.46
CA LEU A 101 -5.89 2.62 4.51
C LEU A 101 -5.57 3.67 3.44
N GLN A 102 -6.57 4.36 2.91
CA GLN A 102 -6.34 5.36 1.87
C GLN A 102 -5.42 6.50 2.34
N PRO A 103 -5.72 7.22 3.43
CA PRO A 103 -4.82 8.26 3.92
C PRO A 103 -3.48 7.71 4.44
N ALA A 104 -3.44 6.48 4.96
CA ALA A 104 -2.18 5.84 5.34
C ALA A 104 -1.32 5.54 4.11
N PHE A 105 -1.91 5.03 3.03
CA PHE A 105 -1.19 4.80 1.77
C PHE A 105 -0.69 6.10 1.13
N ALA A 106 -1.44 7.19 1.25
CA ALA A 106 -0.97 8.50 0.79
C ALA A 106 0.33 8.91 1.53
N LYS A 107 0.36 8.78 2.85
CA LYS A 107 1.58 9.05 3.64
C LYS A 107 2.77 8.18 3.24
N ILE A 108 2.52 6.88 3.03
CA ILE A 108 3.56 5.93 2.59
C ILE A 108 4.08 6.30 1.19
N SER A 109 3.19 6.70 0.29
CA SER A 109 3.58 7.18 -1.04
C SER A 109 4.44 8.44 -0.97
N ASP A 110 4.07 9.40 -0.10
CA ASP A 110 4.84 10.65 0.11
C ASP A 110 6.26 10.38 0.65
N MET A 111 6.45 9.26 1.36
CA MET A 111 7.77 8.76 1.78
C MET A 111 8.59 8.15 0.63
N GLY A 112 8.03 8.06 -0.59
CA GLY A 112 8.68 7.46 -1.75
C GLY A 112 8.69 5.93 -1.75
N ILE A 113 7.91 5.29 -0.90
CA ILE A 113 7.82 3.83 -0.79
C ILE A 113 6.93 3.31 -1.92
N ARG A 114 7.46 2.36 -2.71
CA ARG A 114 6.70 1.73 -3.80
C ARG A 114 5.64 0.76 -3.26
N TYR A 115 4.49 0.66 -3.94
CA TYR A 115 3.44 -0.28 -3.56
C TYR A 115 3.91 -1.74 -3.46
N SER A 116 4.82 -2.15 -4.35
CA SER A 116 5.38 -3.51 -4.36
C SER A 116 6.28 -3.84 -3.15
N SER A 117 6.77 -2.82 -2.43
CA SER A 117 7.58 -2.99 -1.23
C SER A 117 6.79 -2.85 0.07
N LEU A 118 5.50 -2.57 0.01
CA LEU A 118 4.62 -2.47 1.20
C LEU A 118 4.74 -3.66 2.17
N PRO A 119 4.86 -4.93 1.71
CA PRO A 119 5.05 -6.05 2.64
C PRO A 119 6.31 -5.95 3.51
N GLY A 120 7.31 -5.18 3.09
CA GLY A 120 8.55 -4.93 3.84
C GLY A 120 8.48 -3.73 4.79
N HIS A 121 7.44 -2.88 4.70
CA HIS A 121 7.29 -1.63 5.45
C HIS A 121 6.11 -1.69 6.44
N THR A 122 6.05 -2.79 7.20
CA THR A 122 4.94 -3.07 8.12
C THR A 122 4.88 -2.12 9.31
N MET A 123 6.03 -1.64 9.79
CA MET A 123 6.10 -0.68 10.91
C MET A 123 5.60 0.69 10.47
N GLU A 124 6.11 1.19 9.36
CA GLU A 124 5.70 2.49 8.80
C GLU A 124 4.20 2.52 8.49
N LEU A 125 3.65 1.40 8.02
CA LEU A 125 2.22 1.25 7.81
C LEU A 125 1.43 1.27 9.12
N ALA A 126 1.90 0.57 10.16
CA ALA A 126 1.26 0.59 11.47
C ALA A 126 1.27 1.99 12.08
N ASP A 127 2.38 2.70 11.97
CA ASP A 127 2.52 4.07 12.46
C ASP A 127 1.61 5.04 11.70
N ALA A 128 1.56 4.94 10.37
CA ALA A 128 0.68 5.77 9.54
C ALA A 128 -0.81 5.51 9.87
N LEU A 129 -1.20 4.26 10.08
CA LEU A 129 -2.56 3.90 10.49
C LEU A 129 -2.89 4.39 11.89
N ASN A 130 -1.97 4.25 12.86
CA ASN A 130 -2.16 4.77 14.21
C ASN A 130 -2.36 6.28 14.21
N GLU A 131 -1.60 7.01 13.40
CA GLU A 131 -1.77 8.46 13.29
C GLU A 131 -3.14 8.83 12.71
N VAL A 132 -3.58 8.15 11.65
CA VAL A 132 -4.90 8.38 11.03
C VAL A 132 -6.05 8.00 11.98
N LEU A 133 -5.89 6.92 12.74
CA LEU A 133 -6.93 6.40 13.63
C LEU A 133 -6.86 6.97 15.06
N SER A 134 -5.84 7.77 15.40
CA SER A 134 -5.58 8.24 16.78
C SER A 134 -6.81 8.83 17.45
N SER A 135 -7.53 9.72 16.78
CA SER A 135 -8.71 10.37 17.35
C SER A 135 -9.87 9.42 17.70
N LYS A 136 -10.02 8.32 16.95
CA LYS A 136 -11.09 7.34 17.17
C LYS A 136 -10.66 6.17 18.02
N TRP A 137 -9.44 5.68 17.82
CA TRP A 137 -8.99 4.47 18.49
C TRP A 137 -8.29 4.81 19.80
N ARG A 138 -7.24 5.60 19.78
CA ARG A 138 -6.43 5.90 20.96
C ARG A 138 -7.13 6.86 21.90
N ASP A 139 -7.56 8.01 21.40
CA ASP A 139 -8.07 9.10 22.24
C ASP A 139 -9.50 8.86 22.72
N LEU A 140 -10.32 8.16 21.90
CA LEU A 140 -11.70 7.87 22.26
C LEU A 140 -11.87 6.51 22.93
N ARG A 141 -11.20 5.45 22.43
CA ARG A 141 -11.45 4.07 22.88
C ARG A 141 -10.30 3.43 23.63
N GLY A 142 -9.13 4.07 23.70
CA GLY A 142 -7.94 3.51 24.32
C GLY A 142 -7.42 2.27 23.59
N LEU A 143 -7.49 2.27 22.25
CA LEU A 143 -7.01 1.19 21.37
C LEU A 143 -5.85 1.68 20.53
N GLU A 144 -4.91 0.79 20.21
CA GLU A 144 -3.83 1.09 19.24
C GLU A 144 -3.49 -0.14 18.42
N ILE A 145 -3.05 0.07 17.18
CA ILE A 145 -2.48 -0.98 16.33
C ILE A 145 -1.06 -1.26 16.82
N VAL A 146 -0.76 -2.53 17.04
CA VAL A 146 0.59 -3.01 17.42
C VAL A 146 1.36 -3.43 16.18
N SER A 147 0.71 -4.18 15.28
CA SER A 147 1.32 -4.59 14.02
C SER A 147 0.31 -4.56 12.88
N PHE A 148 0.81 -4.30 11.68
CA PHE A 148 0.03 -4.34 10.46
C PHE A 148 0.81 -5.03 9.36
N GLY A 149 0.39 -6.26 9.02
CA GLY A 149 1.03 -7.08 8.00
C GLY A 149 0.27 -7.05 6.69
N VAL A 150 1.01 -6.94 5.59
CA VAL A 150 0.47 -7.06 4.22
C VAL A 150 0.96 -8.36 3.63
N SER A 151 0.09 -9.35 3.54
CA SER A 151 0.42 -10.67 2.99
C SER A 151 0.50 -10.64 1.46
N SER A 152 -0.34 -9.82 0.83
CA SER A 152 -0.33 -9.62 -0.61
C SER A 152 -0.83 -8.23 -0.96
N VAL A 153 -0.20 -7.63 -1.96
CA VAL A 153 -0.63 -6.38 -2.59
C VAL A 153 -0.58 -6.55 -4.10
N LYS A 154 -1.64 -6.14 -4.78
CA LYS A 154 -1.75 -6.22 -6.24
C LYS A 154 -2.39 -4.94 -6.77
N ALA A 155 -1.79 -4.37 -7.81
CA ALA A 155 -2.45 -3.37 -8.63
C ALA A 155 -3.44 -4.04 -9.61
N SER A 156 -4.33 -3.26 -10.21
CA SER A 156 -5.16 -3.78 -11.30
C SER A 156 -4.28 -4.17 -12.50
N GLU A 157 -4.73 -5.11 -13.32
CA GLU A 157 -3.97 -5.52 -14.52
C GLU A 157 -3.76 -4.36 -15.50
N GLU A 158 -4.72 -3.45 -15.56
CA GLU A 158 -4.65 -2.25 -16.41
C GLU A 158 -3.58 -1.28 -15.87
N ASP A 159 -3.58 -1.02 -14.57
CA ASP A 159 -2.60 -0.16 -13.92
C ASP A 159 -1.17 -0.74 -14.01
N GLU A 160 -1.02 -2.06 -13.84
CA GLU A 160 0.28 -2.72 -14.00
C GLU A 160 0.82 -2.60 -15.43
N LYS A 161 -0.05 -2.75 -16.44
CA LYS A 161 0.33 -2.58 -17.85
C LYS A 161 0.75 -1.13 -18.10
N MET A 162 -0.08 -0.18 -17.65
CA MET A 162 0.18 1.25 -17.81
C MET A 162 1.51 1.66 -17.16
N LEU A 163 1.78 1.20 -15.92
CA LEU A 163 3.04 1.45 -15.23
C LEU A 163 4.24 0.89 -16.00
N LYS A 164 4.14 -0.35 -16.49
CA LYS A 164 5.21 -0.98 -17.27
C LYS A 164 5.47 -0.23 -18.58
N GLU A 165 4.42 0.24 -19.26
CA GLU A 165 4.55 1.06 -20.47
C GLU A 165 5.20 2.40 -20.18
N MET A 166 4.77 3.10 -19.11
CA MET A 166 5.36 4.38 -18.71
C MET A 166 6.84 4.21 -18.33
N GLN A 167 7.18 3.19 -17.55
CA GLN A 167 8.56 2.89 -17.19
C GLN A 167 9.41 2.55 -18.42
N ARG A 168 8.86 1.82 -19.37
CA ARG A 168 9.50 1.52 -20.64
C ARG A 168 9.72 2.76 -21.47
N ASN A 169 8.70 3.62 -21.58
CA ASN A 169 8.81 4.88 -22.33
C ASN A 169 9.82 5.85 -21.68
N ALA A 170 9.83 5.94 -20.36
CA ALA A 170 10.82 6.72 -19.62
C ALA A 170 12.25 6.20 -19.84
N ALA A 171 12.42 4.88 -19.95
CA ALA A 171 13.72 4.30 -20.27
C ALA A 171 14.20 4.67 -21.70
N PHE A 172 13.28 4.94 -22.63
CA PHE A 172 13.60 5.40 -23.99
C PHE A 172 13.78 6.91 -24.10
N MET A 173 13.42 7.68 -23.08
CA MET A 173 13.73 9.13 -23.04
C MET A 173 15.23 9.40 -22.80
N ASP A 174 15.96 8.43 -22.27
CA ASP A 174 17.44 8.48 -22.21
C ASP A 174 18.01 8.29 -23.62
N PRO A 175 18.67 9.30 -24.21
CA PRO A 175 19.17 9.23 -25.59
C PRO A 175 20.12 8.06 -25.83
N THR A 176 20.91 7.68 -24.82
CA THR A 176 21.86 6.57 -24.91
C THR A 176 21.15 5.23 -25.00
N ARG A 177 20.08 5.04 -24.20
CA ARG A 177 19.27 3.81 -24.22
C ARG A 177 18.39 3.73 -25.48
N ALA A 178 17.86 4.86 -25.94
CA ALA A 178 17.11 4.94 -27.19
C ALA A 178 18.00 4.53 -28.38
N ALA A 179 19.25 5.01 -28.43
CA ALA A 179 20.21 4.62 -29.46
C ALA A 179 20.55 3.13 -29.43
N ALA A 180 20.79 2.55 -28.24
CA ALA A 180 21.05 1.12 -28.09
C ALA A 180 19.87 0.26 -28.56
N HIS A 181 18.63 0.68 -28.26
CA HIS A 181 17.42 -0.01 -28.71
C HIS A 181 17.22 0.06 -30.22
N LEU A 182 17.51 1.22 -30.82
CA LEU A 182 17.45 1.41 -32.28
C LEU A 182 18.44 0.48 -32.99
N VAL A 183 19.68 0.39 -32.48
CA VAL A 183 20.70 -0.53 -33.02
C VAL A 183 20.27 -1.98 -32.87
N GLY A 184 19.70 -2.36 -31.71
CA GLY A 184 19.17 -3.71 -31.48
C GLY A 184 18.00 -4.05 -32.40
N ALA A 185 17.09 -3.13 -32.62
CA ALA A 185 15.96 -3.32 -33.54
C ALA A 185 16.43 -3.45 -35.00
N GLN A 186 17.43 -2.67 -35.41
CA GLN A 186 18.06 -2.79 -36.74
C GLN A 186 18.76 -4.15 -36.91
N ALA A 187 19.51 -4.60 -35.90
CA ALA A 187 20.14 -5.91 -35.93
C ALA A 187 19.11 -7.07 -36.03
N SER A 188 18.02 -6.98 -35.28
CA SER A 188 16.94 -7.96 -35.31
C SER A 188 16.22 -7.97 -36.66
N ALA A 189 15.99 -6.80 -37.25
CA ALA A 189 15.38 -6.68 -38.58
C ALA A 189 16.32 -7.25 -39.67
N MET A 190 17.63 -7.04 -39.55
CA MET A 190 18.61 -7.66 -40.43
C MET A 190 18.61 -9.18 -40.33
N GLN A 191 18.56 -9.71 -39.11
CA GLN A 191 18.53 -11.14 -38.88
C GLN A 191 17.26 -11.78 -39.41
N ALA A 192 16.10 -11.11 -39.23
CA ALA A 192 14.82 -11.54 -39.78
C ALA A 192 14.80 -11.50 -41.33
N ALA A 193 15.39 -10.47 -41.93
CA ALA A 193 15.54 -10.36 -43.36
C ALA A 193 16.48 -11.43 -43.94
N ALA A 194 17.60 -11.75 -43.23
CA ALA A 194 18.52 -12.80 -43.63
C ALA A 194 17.94 -14.22 -43.51
N SER A 195 17.01 -14.43 -42.59
CA SER A 195 16.34 -15.73 -42.43
C SER A 195 15.17 -15.97 -43.40
N ASN A 196 14.68 -14.93 -44.08
CA ASN A 196 13.60 -15.03 -45.06
C ASN A 196 14.18 -15.40 -46.46
N GLN A 197 14.11 -16.66 -46.81
CA GLN A 197 14.62 -17.24 -48.10
C GLN A 197 13.90 -16.75 -49.36
N GLY A 198 12.84 -15.92 -49.25
CA GLY A 198 12.00 -15.50 -50.36
C GLY A 198 12.13 -14.06 -50.85
N ALA A 199 12.77 -13.19 -50.10
CA ALA A 199 12.99 -11.82 -50.52
C ALA A 199 14.48 -11.58 -50.80
N GLY A 200 14.78 -11.38 -52.08
CA GLY A 200 16.17 -11.20 -52.53
C GLY A 200 16.90 -10.16 -51.67
N SER A 201 18.04 -10.56 -51.10
CA SER A 201 18.86 -9.80 -50.16
C SER A 201 19.19 -8.37 -50.59
N ALA A 202 19.19 -8.10 -51.88
CA ALA A 202 19.42 -6.78 -52.46
C ALA A 202 18.29 -5.76 -52.20
N MET A 203 17.03 -6.19 -52.20
CA MET A 203 15.87 -5.32 -51.93
C MET A 203 15.76 -4.94 -50.44
N ALA A 204 16.11 -5.84 -49.54
CA ALA A 204 16.13 -5.56 -48.11
C ALA A 204 17.22 -4.54 -47.73
N PHE A 205 18.38 -4.63 -48.36
CA PHE A 205 19.48 -3.67 -48.16
C PHE A 205 19.21 -2.28 -48.73
N MET A 206 18.48 -2.19 -49.86
CA MET A 206 18.10 -0.91 -50.47
C MET A 206 17.00 -0.22 -49.67
N GLY A 207 16.04 -0.96 -49.13
CA GLY A 207 14.97 -0.43 -48.24
C GLY A 207 15.55 0.14 -46.94
N MET A 208 16.54 -0.50 -46.36
CA MET A 208 17.16 -0.09 -45.11
C MET A 208 18.05 1.17 -45.27
N ASN A 209 18.74 1.32 -46.39
CA ASN A 209 19.53 2.51 -46.70
C ASN A 209 18.64 3.74 -46.96
N MET A 210 17.48 3.56 -47.58
CA MET A 210 16.50 4.65 -47.77
C MET A 210 15.79 5.04 -46.44
N ALA A 211 15.52 4.05 -45.56
CA ALA A 211 14.92 4.33 -44.25
C ALA A 211 15.89 5.07 -43.30
N GLY A 212 17.16 4.78 -43.38
CA GLY A 212 18.22 5.49 -42.65
C GLY A 212 18.43 6.95 -43.11
N GLN A 213 18.20 7.23 -44.38
CA GLN A 213 18.32 8.58 -44.92
C GLN A 213 17.03 9.41 -44.78
N ALA A 214 15.85 8.79 -44.75
CA ALA A 214 14.57 9.50 -44.65
C ALA A 214 14.20 9.87 -43.19
N GLY A 215 14.81 9.26 -42.20
CA GLY A 215 14.37 9.33 -40.78
C GLY A 215 15.05 10.39 -39.92
N GLY A 216 15.97 11.21 -40.39
CA GLY A 216 16.56 12.35 -39.64
C GLY A 216 17.15 12.07 -38.23
N MET A 217 16.89 10.93 -37.63
CA MET A 217 17.42 10.50 -36.35
C MET A 217 18.34 9.29 -36.52
N ASN A 218 19.62 9.55 -36.44
CA ASN A 218 20.66 8.53 -36.54
C ASN A 218 21.12 8.15 -35.12
N ALA A 219 21.43 6.87 -34.89
CA ALA A 219 21.92 6.41 -33.59
C ALA A 219 23.16 7.20 -33.12
N GLN A 220 24.02 7.65 -34.05
CA GLN A 220 25.16 8.50 -33.72
C GLN A 220 24.79 9.85 -33.15
N ASN A 221 23.71 10.51 -33.63
CA ASN A 221 23.22 11.77 -33.11
C ASN A 221 22.64 11.60 -31.69
N LEU A 222 21.98 10.49 -31.42
CA LEU A 222 21.44 10.17 -30.10
C LEU A 222 22.57 9.89 -29.09
N TYR A 223 23.64 9.19 -29.49
CA TYR A 223 24.82 8.99 -28.63
C TYR A 223 25.55 10.30 -28.32
N GLN A 224 25.67 11.21 -29.29
CA GLN A 224 26.25 12.54 -29.06
C GLN A 224 25.41 13.42 -28.13
N MET A 225 24.09 13.35 -28.22
CA MET A 225 23.21 14.05 -27.29
C MET A 225 23.29 13.50 -25.86
N GLY A 226 23.47 12.19 -25.67
CA GLY A 226 23.66 11.57 -24.37
C GLY A 226 25.02 11.86 -23.74
N ALA A 227 26.06 12.18 -24.53
CA ALA A 227 27.37 12.53 -24.01
C ALA A 227 27.52 13.99 -23.57
N GLN A 228 26.49 14.84 -23.82
CA GLN A 228 26.48 16.26 -23.45
C GLN A 228 25.65 16.54 -22.19
N GLN A 229 25.05 15.53 -21.58
CA GLN A 229 24.38 15.58 -20.27
C GLN A 229 25.28 14.99 -19.17
#